data_700eb115dd2792aeb6de303eddf18d91
#
_entry.id   700eb115dd2792aeb6de303eddf18d91
#
_cell.length_a   1.000
_cell.length_b   1.000
_cell.length_c   1.000
_cell.angle_alpha   90.00
_cell.angle_beta   90.00
_cell.angle_gamma   90.00
#
_symmetry.space_group_name_H-M   'P 1'
#
loop_
_entity.id
_entity.type
_entity.pdbx_description
1 polymer ?
#
loop_
_entity_poly.entity_id
_entity_poly.type
_entity_poly.pdbx_seq_one_letter_code
_entity_poly.pdbx_strand_id
1 'polypeptide(L)'
;MIRSILARIISVRMEESQVKRKIRGAGGKMDLIILRYGKGPGILWIHGGGYVLGMAEMVYYSMGRMLARKYGGVVVSPEYRLAKKAPYPAALKDCYTALKYMYDHADELGIDRKRIIVGGESAGGSLAAALCMYARDKGEVPVSFQIPLYPMLDCEDTDSSRDNHAYGWDTRKNHWGWRWYLRGLYGTDQVPPYASPSRATDYRDLPPCYTYVEDGEPFYDETLAYIQNLKKAGCESHVDVFHGNVHGFDALFWTKNAKEAKRKLILAAEKYM
;
A
#
# COMPACT_ATOMS: atom_id res chain seq x y z
N MET A 1 -3.42 43.13 -7.96
CA MET A 1 -3.24 42.29 -6.73
C MET A 1 -4.39 41.34 -6.51
N ILE A 2 -5.67 41.73 -6.54
CA ILE A 2 -6.85 40.86 -6.36
C ILE A 2 -6.98 39.80 -7.49
N ARG A 3 -6.66 40.14 -8.77
CA ARG A 3 -6.70 39.17 -9.89
C ARG A 3 -5.64 38.08 -9.79
N SER A 4 -4.48 38.34 -9.18
CA SER A 4 -3.44 37.32 -8.99
C SER A 4 -3.75 36.35 -7.85
N ILE A 5 -4.51 36.78 -6.84
CA ILE A 5 -4.99 35.94 -5.74
C ILE A 5 -6.14 35.05 -6.20
N LEU A 6 -7.09 35.59 -7.00
CA LEU A 6 -8.16 34.80 -7.62
C LEU A 6 -7.61 33.78 -8.63
N ALA A 7 -6.62 34.13 -9.43
CA ALA A 7 -5.94 33.21 -10.36
C ALA A 7 -5.20 32.10 -9.60
N ARG A 8 -4.58 32.39 -8.45
CA ARG A 8 -3.98 31.38 -7.56
C ARG A 8 -5.03 30.49 -6.88
N ILE A 9 -6.18 31.04 -6.49
CA ILE A 9 -7.30 30.26 -5.92
C ILE A 9 -7.97 29.41 -7.00
N ILE A 10 -8.04 29.87 -8.25
CA ILE A 10 -8.60 29.12 -9.38
C ILE A 10 -7.60 28.06 -9.89
N SER A 11 -6.28 28.31 -9.86
CA SER A 11 -5.26 27.32 -10.20
C SER A 11 -5.07 26.24 -9.13
N VAL A 12 -5.57 26.42 -7.92
CA VAL A 12 -5.58 25.42 -6.83
C VAL A 12 -6.82 24.51 -6.89
N ARG A 13 -7.83 24.85 -7.67
CA ARG A 13 -8.84 23.89 -8.14
C ARG A 13 -8.31 23.15 -9.37
N MET A 14 -7.23 22.40 -9.21
CA MET A 14 -6.97 21.27 -10.11
C MET A 14 -8.15 20.31 -9.91
N GLU A 15 -8.94 20.13 -10.96
CA GLU A 15 -10.16 19.37 -10.95
C GLU A 15 -9.89 17.96 -10.46
N GLU A 16 -10.25 17.70 -9.20
CA GLU A 16 -10.36 16.35 -8.69
C GLU A 16 -11.53 15.69 -9.44
N SER A 17 -11.26 14.98 -10.52
CA SER A 17 -12.27 14.14 -11.13
C SER A 17 -12.28 12.80 -10.42
N GLN A 18 -13.35 12.54 -9.70
CA GLN A 18 -13.60 11.26 -9.06
C GLN A 18 -14.44 10.39 -10.01
N VAL A 19 -13.96 9.15 -10.25
CA VAL A 19 -14.68 8.14 -11.00
C VAL A 19 -14.76 6.86 -10.17
N LYS A 20 -15.98 6.34 -9.95
CA LYS A 20 -16.19 4.95 -9.55
C LYS A 20 -16.34 4.11 -10.81
N ARG A 21 -15.47 3.13 -11.01
CA ARG A 21 -15.49 2.27 -12.19
C ARG A 21 -15.63 0.81 -11.79
N LYS A 22 -16.56 0.10 -12.42
CA LYS A 22 -16.66 -1.35 -12.30
C LYS A 22 -15.83 -2.01 -13.37
N ILE A 23 -14.93 -2.88 -12.94
CA ILE A 23 -14.13 -3.72 -13.85
C ILE A 23 -14.45 -5.20 -13.63
N ARG A 24 -14.04 -6.04 -14.57
CA ARG A 24 -14.12 -7.49 -14.39
C ARG A 24 -12.88 -7.98 -13.65
N GLY A 25 -13.03 -8.33 -12.38
CA GLY A 25 -11.98 -8.91 -11.54
C GLY A 25 -11.96 -10.43 -11.59
N ALA A 26 -10.97 -11.03 -10.91
CA ALA A 26 -10.82 -12.49 -10.85
C ALA A 26 -12.00 -13.21 -10.16
N GLY A 27 -12.76 -12.50 -9.32
CA GLY A 27 -13.95 -13.03 -8.62
C GLY A 27 -15.29 -12.50 -9.12
N GLY A 28 -15.32 -11.85 -10.30
CA GLY A 28 -16.50 -11.20 -10.84
C GLY A 28 -16.32 -9.68 -10.99
N LYS A 29 -17.37 -8.90 -10.75
CA LYS A 29 -17.30 -7.43 -10.82
C LYS A 29 -16.58 -6.88 -9.57
N MET A 30 -15.65 -5.96 -9.76
CA MET A 30 -14.93 -5.24 -8.72
C MET A 30 -15.03 -3.73 -8.96
N ASP A 31 -15.27 -2.97 -7.92
CA ASP A 31 -15.29 -1.51 -7.99
C ASP A 31 -13.86 -0.96 -7.80
N LEU A 32 -13.55 0.09 -8.56
CA LEU A 32 -12.36 0.92 -8.39
C LEU A 32 -12.79 2.34 -8.06
N ILE A 33 -12.11 2.97 -7.10
CA ILE A 33 -12.14 4.41 -6.92
C ILE A 33 -10.92 5.00 -7.62
N ILE A 34 -11.15 5.94 -8.52
CA ILE A 34 -10.12 6.61 -9.31
C ILE A 34 -10.21 8.10 -9.04
N LEU A 35 -9.14 8.68 -8.48
CA LEU A 35 -9.02 10.11 -8.25
C LEU A 35 -7.91 10.67 -9.13
N ARG A 36 -8.27 11.58 -10.03
CA ARG A 36 -7.34 12.19 -10.99
C ARG A 36 -7.08 13.64 -10.61
N TYR A 37 -5.81 14.01 -10.52
CA TYR A 37 -5.34 15.36 -10.24
C TYR A 37 -4.58 15.98 -11.41
N GLY A 38 -4.30 15.20 -12.45
CA GLY A 38 -3.59 15.64 -13.65
C GLY A 38 -3.19 14.46 -14.52
N LYS A 39 -2.15 14.66 -15.33
CA LYS A 39 -1.47 13.60 -16.09
C LYS A 39 -0.07 13.40 -15.48
N GLY A 40 0.22 12.19 -14.97
CA GLY A 40 1.46 11.96 -14.23
C GLY A 40 1.58 10.55 -13.68
N PRO A 41 2.22 10.36 -12.51
CA PRO A 41 2.37 9.04 -11.92
C PRO A 41 1.02 8.38 -11.63
N GLY A 42 0.96 7.05 -11.80
CA GLY A 42 -0.16 6.23 -11.40
C GLY A 42 0.12 5.54 -10.06
N ILE A 43 -0.74 5.70 -9.08
CA ILE A 43 -0.56 5.12 -7.74
C ILE A 43 -1.69 4.14 -7.49
N LEU A 44 -1.38 2.84 -7.41
CA LEU A 44 -2.31 1.86 -6.86
C LEU A 44 -2.18 1.93 -5.34
N TRP A 45 -3.28 2.30 -4.66
CA TRP A 45 -3.29 2.38 -3.21
C TRP A 45 -4.24 1.38 -2.59
N ILE A 46 -3.72 0.49 -1.76
CA ILE A 46 -4.43 -0.65 -1.19
C ILE A 46 -4.70 -0.37 0.29
N HIS A 47 -5.98 -0.38 0.67
CA HIS A 47 -6.39 -0.08 2.03
C HIS A 47 -6.02 -1.18 3.04
N GLY A 48 -5.85 -0.80 4.31
CA GLY A 48 -5.61 -1.69 5.43
C GLY A 48 -6.88 -2.37 5.98
N GLY A 49 -6.76 -2.92 7.19
CA GLY A 49 -7.86 -3.56 7.92
C GLY A 49 -7.70 -5.06 8.13
N GLY A 50 -6.44 -5.55 8.22
CA GLY A 50 -6.13 -6.95 8.53
C GLY A 50 -6.73 -7.96 7.55
N TYR A 51 -6.92 -7.58 6.29
CA TYR A 51 -7.59 -8.35 5.22
C TYR A 51 -9.09 -8.59 5.43
N VAL A 52 -9.66 -8.23 6.57
CA VAL A 52 -11.03 -8.60 7.00
C VAL A 52 -11.96 -7.40 7.15
N LEU A 53 -11.40 -6.21 7.19
CA LEU A 53 -12.08 -4.92 7.31
C LEU A 53 -11.58 -3.97 6.22
N GLY A 54 -12.25 -2.81 6.11
CA GLY A 54 -11.85 -1.73 5.20
C GLY A 54 -12.67 -1.70 3.92
N MET A 55 -12.42 -0.67 3.12
CA MET A 55 -13.10 -0.39 1.85
C MET A 55 -12.26 0.57 1.01
N ALA A 56 -12.49 0.58 -0.30
CA ALA A 56 -11.73 1.41 -1.24
C ALA A 56 -11.82 2.91 -0.92
N GLU A 57 -12.91 3.37 -0.29
CA GLU A 57 -13.11 4.76 0.13
C GLU A 57 -12.06 5.26 1.14
N MET A 58 -11.34 4.39 1.82
CA MET A 58 -10.23 4.80 2.70
C MET A 58 -9.16 5.60 1.95
N VAL A 59 -9.10 5.45 0.62
CA VAL A 59 -8.20 6.23 -0.24
C VAL A 59 -8.34 7.75 -0.07
N TYR A 60 -9.52 8.24 0.30
CA TYR A 60 -9.75 9.68 0.49
C TYR A 60 -8.90 10.29 1.61
N TYR A 61 -8.42 9.49 2.53
CA TYR A 61 -7.59 9.91 3.66
C TYR A 61 -6.16 9.37 3.60
N SER A 62 -5.82 8.67 2.51
CA SER A 62 -4.56 7.94 2.35
C SER A 62 -3.37 8.83 1.95
N MET A 63 -2.17 8.33 2.22
CA MET A 63 -0.93 8.91 1.71
C MET A 63 -0.85 8.82 0.17
N GLY A 64 -1.44 7.80 -0.45
CA GLY A 64 -1.52 7.66 -1.90
C GLY A 64 -2.27 8.81 -2.57
N ARG A 65 -3.43 9.21 -2.02
CA ARG A 65 -4.15 10.39 -2.49
C ARG A 65 -3.31 11.67 -2.33
N MET A 66 -2.68 11.82 -1.18
CA MET A 66 -1.84 12.99 -0.91
C MET A 66 -0.69 13.12 -1.93
N LEU A 67 -0.02 12.01 -2.26
CA LEU A 67 1.04 11.98 -3.28
C LEU A 67 0.48 12.28 -4.67
N ALA A 68 -0.60 11.61 -5.09
CA ALA A 68 -1.23 11.87 -6.39
C ALA A 68 -1.62 13.35 -6.55
N ARG A 69 -2.22 13.94 -5.51
CA ARG A 69 -2.58 15.36 -5.52
C ARG A 69 -1.38 16.29 -5.60
N LYS A 70 -0.30 15.98 -4.86
CA LYS A 70 0.92 16.80 -4.84
C LYS A 70 1.62 16.80 -6.20
N TYR A 71 1.69 15.67 -6.87
CA TYR A 71 2.46 15.48 -8.09
C TYR A 71 1.61 15.47 -9.37
N GLY A 72 0.32 15.80 -9.27
CA GLY A 72 -0.57 15.86 -10.42
C GLY A 72 -0.83 14.51 -11.08
N GLY A 73 -0.81 13.43 -10.30
CA GLY A 73 -0.99 12.06 -10.78
C GLY A 73 -2.41 11.54 -10.61
N VAL A 74 -2.52 10.22 -10.68
CA VAL A 74 -3.77 9.47 -10.54
C VAL A 74 -3.60 8.43 -9.43
N VAL A 75 -4.54 8.36 -8.49
CA VAL A 75 -4.60 7.25 -7.53
C VAL A 75 -5.80 6.37 -7.82
N VAL A 76 -5.57 5.07 -7.78
CA VAL A 76 -6.59 4.02 -7.96
C VAL A 76 -6.62 3.15 -6.72
N SER A 77 -7.81 2.95 -6.15
CA SER A 77 -8.01 2.07 -5.00
C SER A 77 -9.01 0.97 -5.34
N PRO A 78 -8.62 -0.31 -5.24
CA PRO A 78 -9.51 -1.43 -5.51
C PRO A 78 -10.38 -1.76 -4.28
N GLU A 79 -11.66 -2.05 -4.51
CA GLU A 79 -12.52 -2.72 -3.55
C GLU A 79 -12.24 -4.23 -3.60
N TYR A 80 -11.09 -4.63 -3.07
CA TYR A 80 -10.68 -6.03 -3.08
C TYR A 80 -11.54 -6.89 -2.14
N ARG A 81 -11.70 -8.16 -2.47
CA ARG A 81 -12.49 -9.11 -1.66
C ARG A 81 -11.86 -9.37 -0.30
N LEU A 82 -12.61 -9.04 0.74
CA LEU A 82 -12.18 -9.28 2.12
C LEU A 82 -12.19 -10.78 2.46
N ALA A 83 -11.25 -11.19 3.30
CA ALA A 83 -10.94 -12.58 3.64
C ALA A 83 -12.09 -13.36 4.27
N LYS A 84 -13.03 -12.68 4.94
CA LYS A 84 -14.26 -13.31 5.46
C LYS A 84 -15.08 -14.00 4.37
N LYS A 85 -15.14 -13.39 3.18
CA LYS A 85 -15.87 -13.92 2.01
C LYS A 85 -14.96 -14.74 1.11
N ALA A 86 -13.73 -14.27 0.88
CA ALA A 86 -12.78 -14.87 -0.05
C ALA A 86 -11.35 -14.77 0.52
N PRO A 87 -10.81 -15.88 1.09
CA PRO A 87 -9.45 -15.89 1.63
C PRO A 87 -8.39 -15.77 0.53
N TYR A 88 -7.12 -15.80 0.90
CA TYR A 88 -6.01 -15.89 -0.03
C TYR A 88 -6.29 -16.97 -1.11
N PRO A 89 -6.02 -16.70 -2.38
CA PRO A 89 -5.34 -15.52 -2.96
C PRO A 89 -6.28 -14.44 -3.51
N ALA A 90 -7.53 -14.34 -3.04
CA ALA A 90 -8.55 -13.49 -3.65
C ALA A 90 -8.16 -12.00 -3.68
N ALA A 91 -7.75 -11.43 -2.55
CA ALA A 91 -7.36 -10.02 -2.44
C ALA A 91 -6.16 -9.69 -3.35
N LEU A 92 -5.13 -10.55 -3.36
CA LEU A 92 -3.96 -10.36 -4.22
C LEU A 92 -4.34 -10.35 -5.71
N LYS A 93 -5.18 -11.30 -6.15
CA LYS A 93 -5.65 -11.37 -7.53
C LYS A 93 -6.48 -10.15 -7.93
N ASP A 94 -7.30 -9.63 -7.01
CA ASP A 94 -8.08 -8.42 -7.23
C ASP A 94 -7.17 -7.19 -7.37
N CYS A 95 -6.18 -7.05 -6.48
CA CYS A 95 -5.17 -5.97 -6.57
C CYS A 95 -4.35 -6.07 -7.86
N TYR A 96 -3.95 -7.27 -8.29
CA TYR A 96 -3.26 -7.44 -9.56
C TYR A 96 -4.13 -7.06 -10.76
N THR A 97 -5.42 -7.42 -10.74
CA THR A 97 -6.37 -7.00 -11.77
C THR A 97 -6.48 -5.47 -11.85
N ALA A 98 -6.50 -4.79 -10.69
CA ALA A 98 -6.52 -3.33 -10.65
C ALA A 98 -5.21 -2.72 -11.18
N LEU A 99 -4.05 -3.28 -10.83
CA LEU A 99 -2.75 -2.86 -11.33
C LEU A 99 -2.65 -3.01 -12.86
N LYS A 100 -3.07 -4.17 -13.38
CA LYS A 100 -3.09 -4.42 -14.81
C LYS A 100 -4.07 -3.47 -15.53
N TYR A 101 -5.26 -3.24 -14.96
CA TYR A 101 -6.20 -2.27 -15.47
C TYR A 101 -5.60 -0.86 -15.60
N MET A 102 -4.86 -0.40 -14.56
CA MET A 102 -4.17 0.89 -14.60
C MET A 102 -3.15 0.95 -15.74
N TYR A 103 -2.38 -0.10 -15.93
CA TYR A 103 -1.36 -0.18 -16.99
C TYR A 103 -1.98 -0.20 -18.38
N ASP A 104 -2.99 -1.05 -18.59
CA ASP A 104 -3.64 -1.23 -19.90
C ASP A 104 -4.41 0.05 -20.33
N HIS A 105 -4.98 0.79 -19.38
CA HIS A 105 -5.76 2.00 -19.62
C HIS A 105 -5.00 3.30 -19.25
N ALA A 106 -3.67 3.24 -19.19
CA ALA A 106 -2.85 4.35 -18.71
C ALA A 106 -3.10 5.65 -19.49
N ASP A 107 -3.23 5.59 -20.81
CA ASP A 107 -3.48 6.76 -21.67
C ASP A 107 -4.84 7.40 -21.37
N GLU A 108 -5.90 6.58 -21.22
CA GLU A 108 -7.25 7.04 -20.86
C GLU A 108 -7.25 7.68 -19.46
N LEU A 109 -6.52 7.08 -18.52
CA LEU A 109 -6.44 7.54 -17.14
C LEU A 109 -5.51 8.75 -16.97
N GLY A 110 -4.62 9.01 -17.91
CA GLY A 110 -3.60 10.03 -17.81
C GLY A 110 -2.40 9.59 -16.96
N ILE A 111 -2.12 8.30 -16.95
CA ILE A 111 -1.02 7.67 -16.21
C ILE A 111 0.21 7.53 -17.11
N ASP A 112 1.38 7.89 -16.59
CA ASP A 112 2.66 7.54 -17.19
C ASP A 112 3.01 6.08 -16.83
N ARG A 113 3.02 5.19 -17.83
CA ARG A 113 3.34 3.75 -17.63
C ARG A 113 4.71 3.48 -17.00
N LYS A 114 5.64 4.44 -17.10
CA LYS A 114 6.97 4.33 -16.48
C LYS A 114 6.99 4.70 -15.01
N ARG A 115 5.91 5.33 -14.51
CA ARG A 115 5.77 5.82 -13.15
C ARG A 115 4.53 5.22 -12.47
N ILE A 116 4.47 3.89 -12.44
CA ILE A 116 3.43 3.16 -11.71
C ILE A 116 3.97 2.75 -10.35
N ILE A 117 3.29 3.21 -9.32
CA ILE A 117 3.65 3.04 -7.91
C ILE A 117 2.60 2.16 -7.26
N VAL A 118 3.04 1.25 -6.40
CA VAL A 118 2.15 0.40 -5.60
C VAL A 118 2.38 0.70 -4.14
N GLY A 119 1.33 1.05 -3.41
CA GLY A 119 1.40 1.32 -1.98
C GLY A 119 0.14 0.91 -1.23
N GLY A 120 0.23 0.97 0.08
CA GLY A 120 -0.88 0.64 0.97
C GLY A 120 -0.47 0.63 2.43
N GLU A 121 -1.44 0.56 3.32
CA GLU A 121 -1.24 0.57 4.77
C GLU A 121 -1.53 -0.79 5.40
N SER A 122 -0.74 -1.22 6.38
CA SER A 122 -1.03 -2.42 7.20
C SER A 122 -1.18 -3.69 6.33
N ALA A 123 -2.28 -4.37 6.37
CA ALA A 123 -2.60 -5.48 5.46
C ALA A 123 -2.56 -5.05 3.98
N GLY A 124 -2.94 -3.80 3.66
CA GLY A 124 -2.77 -3.22 2.32
C GLY A 124 -1.29 -3.00 1.96
N GLY A 125 -0.45 -2.69 2.92
CA GLY A 125 1.01 -2.64 2.77
C GLY A 125 1.60 -4.02 2.46
N SER A 126 1.11 -5.08 3.12
CA SER A 126 1.46 -6.45 2.79
C SER A 126 1.02 -6.85 1.38
N LEU A 127 -0.22 -6.53 1.02
CA LEU A 127 -0.70 -6.75 -0.36
C LEU A 127 0.13 -5.97 -1.38
N ALA A 128 0.61 -4.77 -1.05
CA ALA A 128 1.49 -3.99 -1.91
C ALA A 128 2.85 -4.68 -2.11
N ALA A 129 3.49 -5.16 -1.04
CA ALA A 129 4.74 -5.92 -1.12
C ALA A 129 4.57 -7.22 -1.90
N ALA A 130 3.53 -8.01 -1.58
CA ALA A 130 3.19 -9.25 -2.29
C ALA A 130 2.89 -8.99 -3.78
N LEU A 131 2.20 -7.90 -4.08
CA LEU A 131 1.85 -7.51 -5.45
C LEU A 131 3.08 -7.13 -6.27
N CYS A 132 4.07 -6.45 -5.67
CA CYS A 132 5.33 -6.14 -6.33
C CYS A 132 6.10 -7.44 -6.67
N MET A 133 6.17 -8.41 -5.76
CA MET A 133 6.74 -9.73 -6.04
C MET A 133 5.97 -10.44 -7.17
N TYR A 134 4.64 -10.46 -7.09
CA TYR A 134 3.79 -11.12 -8.08
C TYR A 134 3.88 -10.46 -9.47
N ALA A 135 3.93 -9.13 -9.54
CA ALA A 135 4.06 -8.37 -10.78
C ALA A 135 5.43 -8.59 -11.43
N ARG A 136 6.53 -8.61 -10.65
CA ARG A 136 7.87 -8.98 -11.12
C ARG A 136 7.87 -10.36 -11.78
N ASP A 137 7.33 -11.35 -11.07
CA ASP A 137 7.36 -12.75 -11.54
C ASP A 137 6.45 -12.97 -12.75
N LYS A 138 5.41 -12.16 -12.93
CA LYS A 138 4.56 -12.13 -14.12
C LYS A 138 5.22 -11.42 -15.31
N GLY A 139 6.03 -10.40 -15.06
CA GLY A 139 6.69 -9.63 -16.12
C GLY A 139 5.74 -8.79 -17.01
N GLU A 140 4.47 -8.61 -16.58
CA GLU A 140 3.45 -7.94 -17.41
C GLU A 140 3.34 -6.45 -17.13
N VAL A 141 3.55 -6.03 -15.88
CA VAL A 141 3.41 -4.63 -15.44
C VAL A 141 4.64 -4.22 -14.64
N PRO A 142 5.45 -3.29 -15.14
CA PRO A 142 6.57 -2.76 -14.39
C PRO A 142 6.06 -1.85 -13.27
N VAL A 143 6.57 -2.05 -12.06
CA VAL A 143 6.33 -1.17 -10.91
C VAL A 143 7.59 -0.36 -10.65
N SER A 144 7.47 0.96 -10.59
CA SER A 144 8.63 1.87 -10.45
C SER A 144 9.03 2.13 -9.00
N PHE A 145 8.09 2.00 -8.06
CA PHE A 145 8.30 2.25 -6.63
C PHE A 145 7.25 1.54 -5.78
N GLN A 146 7.63 1.08 -4.59
CA GLN A 146 6.72 0.47 -3.63
C GLN A 146 6.70 1.24 -2.31
N ILE A 147 5.49 1.39 -1.73
CA ILE A 147 5.25 2.13 -0.47
C ILE A 147 4.40 1.27 0.47
N PRO A 148 4.93 0.17 1.03
CA PRO A 148 4.23 -0.64 2.01
C PRO A 148 4.38 -0.01 3.40
N LEU A 149 3.39 0.75 3.87
CA LEU A 149 3.45 1.45 5.15
C LEU A 149 3.10 0.52 6.31
N TYR A 150 3.96 0.46 7.34
CA TYR A 150 3.81 -0.44 8.51
C TYR A 150 3.14 -1.77 8.13
N PRO A 151 3.73 -2.52 7.17
CA PRO A 151 3.05 -3.61 6.50
C PRO A 151 2.95 -4.87 7.38
N MET A 152 1.81 -5.56 7.34
CA MET A 152 1.54 -6.84 7.98
C MET A 152 2.13 -7.99 7.14
N LEU A 153 3.43 -8.32 7.29
CA LEU A 153 4.19 -9.17 6.36
C LEU A 153 4.37 -10.60 6.82
N ASP A 154 4.36 -10.85 8.13
CA ASP A 154 4.64 -12.17 8.69
C ASP A 154 3.40 -12.79 9.34
N CYS A 155 3.06 -14.00 8.91
CA CYS A 155 1.97 -14.77 9.50
C CYS A 155 2.38 -15.51 10.78
N GLU A 156 3.65 -15.51 11.13
CA GLU A 156 4.21 -16.01 12.37
C GLU A 156 4.51 -14.84 13.32
N ASP A 157 4.56 -15.13 14.62
CA ASP A 157 4.86 -14.11 15.61
C ASP A 157 6.35 -13.75 15.60
N THR A 158 6.65 -12.48 15.41
CA THR A 158 7.96 -11.87 15.68
C THR A 158 8.06 -11.45 17.15
N ASP A 159 9.21 -10.98 17.60
CA ASP A 159 9.36 -10.47 18.97
C ASP A 159 8.48 -9.23 19.18
N SER A 160 8.33 -8.36 18.17
CA SER A 160 7.43 -7.21 18.24
C SER A 160 5.94 -7.55 18.20
N SER A 161 5.53 -8.68 17.61
CA SER A 161 4.11 -9.04 17.45
C SER A 161 3.58 -10.03 18.49
N ARG A 162 4.45 -10.80 19.18
CA ARG A 162 4.07 -11.95 20.04
C ARG A 162 3.19 -11.60 21.24
N ASP A 163 3.45 -10.52 21.92
CA ASP A 163 2.66 -10.04 23.07
C ASP A 163 2.51 -8.51 23.01
N ASN A 164 2.02 -8.04 21.89
CA ASN A 164 1.89 -6.63 21.62
C ASN A 164 0.50 -6.11 21.99
N HIS A 165 0.47 -4.96 22.65
CA HIS A 165 -0.75 -4.27 23.12
C HIS A 165 -0.89 -2.87 22.51
N ALA A 166 -0.34 -2.63 21.32
CA ALA A 166 -0.40 -1.34 20.65
C ALA A 166 -1.84 -0.91 20.37
N TYR A 167 -2.04 0.40 20.36
CA TYR A 167 -3.32 0.98 19.96
C TYR A 167 -3.56 0.77 18.46
N GLY A 168 -4.82 0.57 18.09
CA GLY A 168 -5.22 0.30 16.71
C GLY A 168 -5.15 -1.18 16.35
N TRP A 169 -3.99 -1.81 16.44
CA TRP A 169 -3.79 -3.23 16.12
C TRP A 169 -2.84 -3.87 17.15
N ASP A 170 -3.20 -5.06 17.63
CA ASP A 170 -2.53 -5.83 18.67
C ASP A 170 -2.33 -7.29 18.23
N THR A 171 -1.61 -8.10 19.01
CA THR A 171 -1.37 -9.53 18.74
C THR A 171 -2.65 -10.29 18.46
N ARG A 172 -3.72 -10.07 19.25
CA ARG A 172 -4.99 -10.80 19.10
C ARG A 172 -5.67 -10.50 17.78
N LYS A 173 -5.66 -9.23 17.36
CA LYS A 173 -6.19 -8.80 16.05
C LYS A 173 -5.31 -9.31 14.91
N ASN A 174 -3.97 -9.37 15.12
CA ASN A 174 -3.03 -9.92 14.15
C ASN A 174 -3.35 -11.39 13.85
N HIS A 175 -3.44 -12.23 14.87
CA HIS A 175 -3.84 -13.63 14.72
C HIS A 175 -5.23 -13.76 14.08
N TRP A 176 -6.19 -12.93 14.46
CA TRP A 176 -7.52 -12.93 13.86
C TRP A 176 -7.48 -12.64 12.35
N GLY A 177 -6.73 -11.61 11.92
CA GLY A 177 -6.56 -11.24 10.51
C GLY A 177 -5.94 -12.37 9.70
N TRP A 178 -4.82 -12.92 10.17
CA TRP A 178 -4.12 -14.01 9.50
C TRP A 178 -4.96 -15.28 9.39
N ARG A 179 -5.69 -15.66 10.45
CA ARG A 179 -6.61 -16.84 10.43
C ARG A 179 -7.68 -16.71 9.35
N TRP A 180 -8.27 -15.54 9.17
CA TRP A 180 -9.25 -15.32 8.11
C TRP A 180 -8.60 -15.29 6.73
N TYR A 181 -7.44 -14.68 6.59
CA TYR A 181 -6.77 -14.53 5.30
C TYR A 181 -6.21 -15.85 4.78
N LEU A 182 -5.56 -16.63 5.62
CA LEU A 182 -4.90 -17.88 5.25
C LEU A 182 -5.80 -19.11 5.39
N ARG A 183 -6.81 -19.05 6.27
CA ARG A 183 -7.69 -20.20 6.57
C ARG A 183 -6.91 -21.47 6.88
N GLY A 184 -7.09 -22.52 6.07
CA GLY A 184 -6.44 -23.82 6.26
C GLY A 184 -4.91 -23.81 6.11
N LEU A 185 -4.32 -22.72 5.60
CA LEU A 185 -2.87 -22.55 5.52
C LEU A 185 -2.26 -21.96 6.80
N TYR A 186 -3.08 -21.32 7.67
CA TYR A 186 -2.57 -20.66 8.89
C TYR A 186 -1.97 -21.67 9.86
N GLY A 187 -0.75 -21.40 10.32
CA GLY A 187 0.00 -22.30 11.21
C GLY A 187 0.62 -23.51 10.51
N THR A 188 0.74 -23.49 9.18
CA THR A 188 1.41 -24.53 8.39
C THR A 188 2.61 -23.97 7.64
N ASP A 189 3.56 -24.86 7.27
CA ASP A 189 4.72 -24.49 6.44
C ASP A 189 4.36 -24.24 4.96
N GLN A 190 3.09 -24.43 4.58
CA GLN A 190 2.63 -24.32 3.19
C GLN A 190 2.17 -22.90 2.82
N VAL A 191 2.32 -21.91 3.71
CA VAL A 191 1.99 -20.51 3.40
C VAL A 191 2.95 -19.99 2.34
N PRO A 192 2.47 -19.60 1.15
CA PRO A 192 3.33 -19.12 0.09
C PRO A 192 3.79 -17.66 0.31
N PRO A 193 4.92 -17.24 -0.30
CA PRO A 193 5.46 -15.88 -0.16
C PRO A 193 4.48 -14.77 -0.55
N TYR A 194 3.62 -15.01 -1.53
CA TYR A 194 2.61 -14.02 -1.92
C TYR A 194 1.47 -13.86 -0.91
N ALA A 195 1.34 -14.78 0.04
CA ALA A 195 0.39 -14.66 1.14
C ALA A 195 1.02 -14.00 2.36
N SER A 196 2.30 -14.31 2.63
CA SER A 196 3.10 -13.74 3.73
C SER A 196 4.48 -13.38 3.18
N PRO A 197 4.71 -12.10 2.80
CA PRO A 197 5.94 -11.67 2.14
C PRO A 197 7.23 -11.94 2.91
N SER A 198 7.20 -12.05 4.22
CA SER A 198 8.36 -12.43 5.05
C SER A 198 8.89 -13.83 4.74
N ARG A 199 8.07 -14.70 4.13
CA ARG A 199 8.47 -16.07 3.71
C ARG A 199 9.19 -16.11 2.36
N ALA A 200 9.36 -14.96 1.70
CA ALA A 200 10.08 -14.91 0.42
C ALA A 200 11.58 -15.19 0.63
N THR A 201 12.17 -15.90 -0.31
CA THR A 201 13.61 -16.19 -0.36
C THR A 201 14.33 -15.44 -1.48
N ASP A 202 13.58 -14.83 -2.41
CA ASP A 202 14.12 -14.03 -3.51
C ASP A 202 13.48 -12.64 -3.55
N TYR A 203 14.29 -11.64 -3.23
CA TYR A 203 13.93 -10.22 -3.25
C TYR A 203 14.60 -9.45 -4.39
N ARG A 204 15.30 -10.13 -5.31
CA ARG A 204 15.97 -9.49 -6.44
C ARG A 204 14.96 -8.85 -7.38
N ASP A 205 15.39 -7.80 -8.04
CA ASP A 205 14.61 -7.07 -9.06
C ASP A 205 13.26 -6.53 -8.58
N LEU A 206 13.07 -6.41 -7.27
CA LEU A 206 11.93 -5.70 -6.71
C LEU A 206 12.13 -4.19 -6.83
N PRO A 207 11.04 -3.41 -6.99
CA PRO A 207 11.14 -1.97 -7.12
C PRO A 207 11.72 -1.34 -5.86
N PRO A 208 12.38 -0.17 -5.98
CA PRO A 208 12.79 0.63 -4.82
C PRO A 208 11.67 0.78 -3.81
N CYS A 209 12.00 0.80 -2.52
CA CYS A 209 11.04 0.73 -1.42
C CYS A 209 11.25 1.82 -0.39
N TYR A 210 10.14 2.44 0.03
CA TYR A 210 10.11 3.28 1.23
C TYR A 210 8.97 2.87 2.14
N THR A 211 9.26 2.81 3.43
CA THR A 211 8.25 2.55 4.47
C THR A 211 8.58 3.34 5.75
N TYR A 212 7.64 3.33 6.67
CA TYR A 212 7.85 3.77 8.05
C TYR A 212 7.01 2.91 9.01
N VAL A 213 7.41 2.92 10.28
CA VAL A 213 6.79 2.12 11.35
C VAL A 213 7.05 2.76 12.70
N GLU A 214 6.18 2.58 13.70
CA GLU A 214 6.51 2.89 15.10
C GLU A 214 7.14 1.68 15.79
N ASP A 215 8.10 1.92 16.70
CA ASP A 215 8.91 0.88 17.36
C ASP A 215 8.14 0.05 18.40
N GLY A 216 6.98 0.52 18.86
CA GLY A 216 6.11 -0.20 19.79
C GLY A 216 4.92 -0.91 19.14
N GLU A 217 4.79 -0.88 17.79
CA GLU A 217 3.69 -1.58 17.11
C GLU A 217 4.06 -3.01 16.69
N PRO A 218 3.06 -3.90 16.43
CA PRO A 218 3.35 -5.32 16.17
C PRO A 218 4.16 -5.58 14.89
N PHE A 219 4.14 -4.70 13.90
CA PHE A 219 4.79 -4.91 12.60
C PHE A 219 6.20 -4.31 12.50
N TYR A 220 6.79 -3.93 13.62
CA TYR A 220 8.12 -3.33 13.67
C TYR A 220 9.21 -4.26 13.11
N ASP A 221 9.36 -5.46 13.69
CA ASP A 221 10.45 -6.38 13.30
C ASP A 221 10.32 -6.85 11.86
N GLU A 222 9.12 -7.23 11.43
CA GLU A 222 8.90 -7.71 10.06
C GLU A 222 9.11 -6.62 9.02
N THR A 223 8.80 -5.35 9.36
CA THR A 223 9.10 -4.20 8.51
C THR A 223 10.60 -3.99 8.35
N LEU A 224 11.37 -4.05 9.45
CA LEU A 224 12.82 -3.94 9.41
C LEU A 224 13.46 -5.10 8.63
N ALA A 225 13.00 -6.34 8.86
CA ALA A 225 13.47 -7.53 8.17
C ALA A 225 13.23 -7.43 6.65
N TYR A 226 12.05 -6.98 6.23
CA TYR A 226 11.73 -6.76 4.82
C TYR A 226 12.68 -5.79 4.14
N ILE A 227 12.92 -4.61 4.75
CA ILE A 227 13.86 -3.62 4.22
C ILE A 227 15.29 -4.16 4.19
N GLN A 228 15.70 -4.92 5.20
CA GLN A 228 17.02 -5.54 5.22
C GLN A 228 17.20 -6.57 4.09
N ASN A 229 16.17 -7.38 3.83
CA ASN A 229 16.18 -8.37 2.75
C ASN A 229 16.23 -7.71 1.36
N LEU A 230 15.48 -6.62 1.15
CA LEU A 230 15.57 -5.81 -0.06
C LEU A 230 16.99 -5.26 -0.27
N LYS A 231 17.61 -4.68 0.79
CA LYS A 231 18.99 -4.18 0.72
C LYS A 231 20.00 -5.29 0.38
N LYS A 232 19.88 -6.46 1.01
CA LYS A 232 20.74 -7.63 0.72
C LYS A 232 20.61 -8.10 -0.74
N ALA A 233 19.42 -7.94 -1.33
CA ALA A 233 19.15 -8.27 -2.72
C ALA A 233 19.57 -7.17 -3.71
N GLY A 234 20.15 -6.07 -3.23
CA GLY A 234 20.59 -4.94 -4.07
C GLY A 234 19.47 -3.96 -4.43
N CYS A 235 18.27 -4.08 -3.84
CA CYS A 235 17.16 -3.16 -4.06
C CYS A 235 17.32 -1.92 -3.17
N GLU A 236 17.23 -0.73 -3.77
CA GLU A 236 17.21 0.51 -3.01
C GLU A 236 16.01 0.53 -2.06
N SER A 237 16.26 0.67 -0.77
CA SER A 237 15.18 0.62 0.22
C SER A 237 15.51 1.38 1.49
N HIS A 238 14.49 1.98 2.09
CA HIS A 238 14.62 2.77 3.31
C HIS A 238 13.41 2.59 4.23
N VAL A 239 13.67 2.61 5.54
CA VAL A 239 12.64 2.67 6.58
C VAL A 239 12.94 3.80 7.55
N ASP A 240 11.91 4.58 7.88
CA ASP A 240 11.96 5.52 8.99
C ASP A 240 11.24 4.92 10.20
N VAL A 241 11.93 4.85 11.33
CA VAL A 241 11.37 4.39 12.59
C VAL A 241 10.97 5.60 13.43
N PHE A 242 9.77 5.56 13.96
CA PHE A 242 9.25 6.55 14.91
C PHE A 242 9.06 5.92 16.28
N HIS A 243 9.24 6.70 17.33
CA HIS A 243 8.99 6.24 18.70
C HIS A 243 7.50 6.37 19.01
N GLY A 244 6.82 5.25 19.30
CA GLY A 244 5.40 5.20 19.61
C GLY A 244 4.85 3.77 19.57
N ASN A 245 3.56 3.64 19.91
CA ASN A 245 2.86 2.35 19.97
C ASN A 245 1.44 2.41 19.36
N VAL A 246 1.27 3.22 18.31
CA VAL A 246 -0.02 3.38 17.63
C VAL A 246 0.09 2.84 16.21
N HIS A 247 -0.51 1.71 15.94
CA HIS A 247 -0.60 1.20 14.58
C HIS A 247 -1.49 2.11 13.72
N GLY A 248 -0.97 2.57 12.57
CA GLY A 248 -1.65 3.58 11.75
C GLY A 248 -1.54 5.00 12.31
N PHE A 249 -0.45 5.33 13.00
CA PHE A 249 -0.22 6.63 13.66
C PHE A 249 -0.32 7.83 12.71
N ASP A 250 -0.07 7.64 11.45
CA ASP A 250 -0.12 8.68 10.41
C ASP A 250 -1.55 9.19 10.14
N ALA A 251 -2.58 8.40 10.49
CA ALA A 251 -3.97 8.86 10.50
C ALA A 251 -4.23 9.95 11.57
N LEU A 252 -3.39 10.03 12.58
CA LEU A 252 -3.42 11.08 13.61
C LEU A 252 -2.67 12.34 13.11
N PHE A 253 -3.14 12.92 12.00
CA PHE A 253 -2.48 13.97 11.20
C PHE A 253 -2.05 15.23 12.01
N TRP A 254 -2.56 15.42 13.23
CA TRP A 254 -2.18 16.52 14.13
C TRP A 254 -0.90 16.23 14.92
N THR A 255 -0.47 14.97 15.04
CA THR A 255 0.71 14.58 15.81
C THR A 255 2.01 14.95 15.11
N LYS A 256 3.12 15.01 15.90
CA LYS A 256 4.45 15.28 15.36
C LYS A 256 4.92 14.14 14.46
N ASN A 257 4.74 12.88 14.89
CA ASN A 257 5.13 11.70 14.12
C ASN A 257 4.42 11.65 12.76
N ALA A 258 3.10 11.84 12.72
CA ALA A 258 2.33 11.83 11.48
C ALA A 258 2.78 12.93 10.49
N LYS A 259 3.05 14.14 10.99
CA LYS A 259 3.55 15.24 10.17
C LYS A 259 4.94 14.95 9.59
N GLU A 260 5.82 14.38 10.41
CA GLU A 260 7.19 14.05 9.99
C GLU A 260 7.20 12.85 9.05
N ALA A 261 6.41 11.80 9.32
CA ALA A 261 6.24 10.66 8.42
C ALA A 261 5.77 11.09 7.02
N LYS A 262 4.77 11.97 6.98
CA LYS A 262 4.30 12.57 5.73
C LYS A 262 5.41 13.35 5.00
N ARG A 263 6.18 14.16 5.71
CA ARG A 263 7.29 14.94 5.14
C ARG A 263 8.36 14.02 4.54
N LYS A 264 8.76 12.99 5.29
CA LYS A 264 9.78 12.03 4.87
C LYS A 264 9.31 11.18 3.69
N LEU A 265 8.05 10.71 3.69
CA LEU A 265 7.47 10.02 2.55
C LEU A 265 7.49 10.86 1.26
N ILE A 266 7.16 12.15 1.35
CA ILE A 266 7.20 13.06 0.21
C ILE A 266 8.63 13.13 -0.36
N LEU A 267 9.64 13.28 0.49
CA LEU A 267 11.04 13.35 0.07
C LEU A 267 11.51 12.04 -0.57
N ALA A 268 11.16 10.90 0.04
CA ALA A 268 11.54 9.58 -0.49
C ALA A 268 10.88 9.28 -1.84
N ALA A 269 9.63 9.73 -2.03
CA ALA A 269 8.88 9.47 -3.25
C ALA A 269 9.26 10.41 -4.41
N GLU A 270 9.88 11.57 -4.14
CA GLU A 270 10.05 12.66 -5.12
C GLU A 270 10.68 12.22 -6.46
N LYS A 271 11.69 11.37 -6.43
CA LYS A 271 12.38 10.91 -7.64
C LYS A 271 11.60 9.88 -8.47
N TYR A 272 10.51 9.35 -7.94
CA TYR A 272 9.66 8.36 -8.61
C TYR A 272 8.32 8.92 -9.10
N MET A 273 8.05 10.23 -8.81
CA MET A 273 6.79 10.91 -9.08
C MET A 273 6.74 11.67 -10.43
#